data_e12aa0925e2dbfa661665bdb0f11180b
#
_entry.id   e12aa0925e2dbfa661665bdb0f11180b
#
_cell.length_a   1.000
_cell.length_b   1.000
_cell.length_c   1.000
_cell.angle_alpha   90.00
_cell.angle_beta   90.00
_cell.angle_gamma   90.00
#
_symmetry.space_group_name_H-M   'P 1'
#
loop_
_entity.id
_entity.type
_entity.pdbx_description
1 polymer ?
#
loop_
_entity_poly.entity_id
_entity_poly.type
_entity_poly.pdbx_seq_one_letter_code
_entity_poly.pdbx_strand_id
1 'polypeptide(L)'
;MVAEGSLDNLVDIATQLLGQPTRASELFELNAGRRQPDGQVLSDSFSLRPGWIIVLPWDAFGNGVRFGELDAGTPGGDGTPGAATSGDWAQRAMGAERVWERTRGEGVMVAIVDSGVDAAAQQLSEHVAVGADIVAGSERGDRDPVGSGTAMAGVIVGGPSADGGVIGLAPGAVVMPMRVVDKAGPARSTDVATAIEVAVSAGASVIALGSYADLDERPVADAIASALAHDVVVVAGAKPGAAAANPANSRDATSSGLLTVGGVGPAGQLAAPYANAAVDVLAPGVEVTSVGGAGSGTQYAVAFVAGTAALVRAAHPRLTGAQVASRIKATAVASHVGKPDAVAGWGMIAPDRAVEAVLPAEAAEQSGDIPSSAILFAVAGLACLTLAVVGWRRGKPWQNRPAAVDQKTGDGPPERLDAHAGAVSGDLVDTV
;
A
#
# COMPACT_ATOMS: atom_id res chain seq x y z
N MET A 1 -27.81 21.42 -2.00
CA MET A 1 -28.15 20.40 -3.01
C MET A 1 -26.83 19.86 -3.53
N VAL A 2 -26.50 18.63 -3.22
CA VAL A 2 -25.30 18.00 -3.80
C VAL A 2 -25.63 17.77 -5.27
N ALA A 3 -24.82 18.33 -6.18
CA ALA A 3 -25.07 18.19 -7.61
C ALA A 3 -24.92 16.70 -7.99
N GLU A 4 -25.84 16.17 -8.75
CA GLU A 4 -25.71 14.86 -9.37
C GLU A 4 -24.40 14.83 -10.16
N GLY A 5 -23.43 14.04 -9.70
CA GLY A 5 -22.33 13.61 -10.54
C GLY A 5 -20.91 13.72 -10.05
N SER A 6 -20.54 14.38 -8.93
CA SER A 6 -19.11 14.49 -8.62
C SER A 6 -18.65 14.85 -7.20
N LEU A 7 -19.54 15.05 -6.24
CA LEU A 7 -19.11 15.43 -4.87
C LEU A 7 -19.61 14.42 -3.86
N ASP A 8 -18.77 13.45 -3.56
CA ASP A 8 -19.13 12.30 -2.72
C ASP A 8 -18.86 12.53 -1.23
N ASN A 9 -18.17 13.64 -0.86
CA ASN A 9 -17.78 13.92 0.53
C ASN A 9 -17.58 15.41 0.81
N LEU A 10 -17.50 15.79 2.09
CA LEU A 10 -17.31 17.19 2.50
C LEU A 10 -15.94 17.76 2.13
N VAL A 11 -14.92 16.91 1.97
CA VAL A 11 -13.58 17.36 1.56
C VAL A 11 -13.60 17.86 0.12
N ASP A 12 -14.31 17.17 -0.76
CA ASP A 12 -14.50 17.61 -2.15
C ASP A 12 -15.28 18.91 -2.21
N ILE A 13 -16.37 19.01 -1.42
CA ILE A 13 -17.16 20.24 -1.31
C ILE A 13 -16.29 21.41 -0.79
N ALA A 14 -15.53 21.20 0.28
CA ALA A 14 -14.65 22.21 0.85
C ALA A 14 -13.59 22.67 -0.17
N THR A 15 -13.01 21.74 -0.91
CA THR A 15 -12.02 22.05 -1.94
C THR A 15 -12.63 22.85 -3.09
N GLN A 16 -13.76 22.41 -3.59
CA GLN A 16 -14.37 23.00 -4.78
C GLN A 16 -15.05 24.35 -4.48
N LEU A 17 -15.73 24.48 -3.34
CA LEU A 17 -16.56 25.63 -3.03
C LEU A 17 -15.92 26.60 -2.02
N LEU A 18 -14.91 26.17 -1.26
CA LEU A 18 -14.19 26.99 -0.27
C LEU A 18 -12.70 27.14 -0.60
N GLY A 19 -12.21 26.45 -1.64
CA GLY A 19 -10.82 26.52 -2.09
C GLY A 19 -9.82 25.81 -1.18
N GLN A 20 -10.26 25.17 -0.08
CA GLN A 20 -9.40 24.56 0.93
C GLN A 20 -10.00 23.26 1.48
N PRO A 21 -9.37 22.09 1.27
CA PRO A 21 -9.87 20.81 1.77
C PRO A 21 -9.92 20.74 3.31
N THR A 22 -9.06 21.47 3.99
CA THR A 22 -9.02 21.54 5.46
C THR A 22 -10.26 22.16 6.09
N ARG A 23 -11.07 22.87 5.31
CA ARG A 23 -12.35 23.43 5.76
C ARG A 23 -13.51 22.42 5.74
N ALA A 24 -13.24 21.16 5.42
CA ALA A 24 -14.23 20.09 5.55
C ALA A 24 -14.75 19.93 7.00
N SER A 25 -13.91 20.20 8.00
CA SER A 25 -14.33 20.23 9.41
C SER A 25 -15.37 21.32 9.70
N GLU A 26 -15.18 22.51 9.13
CA GLU A 26 -16.16 23.60 9.23
C GLU A 26 -17.51 23.22 8.58
N LEU A 27 -17.46 22.59 7.42
CA LEU A 27 -18.67 22.06 6.77
C LEU A 27 -19.34 20.99 7.62
N PHE A 28 -18.55 20.11 8.24
CA PHE A 28 -19.08 19.08 9.12
C PHE A 28 -19.79 19.69 10.33
N GLU A 29 -19.17 20.64 11.04
CA GLU A 29 -19.75 21.33 12.19
C GLU A 29 -21.06 22.04 11.87
N LEU A 30 -21.13 22.69 10.69
CA LEU A 30 -22.36 23.36 10.22
C LEU A 30 -23.51 22.40 9.90
N ASN A 31 -23.21 21.13 9.59
CA ASN A 31 -24.17 20.15 9.09
C ASN A 31 -24.39 18.95 10.02
N ALA A 32 -23.53 18.71 10.99
CA ALA A 32 -23.64 17.61 11.92
C ALA A 32 -24.99 17.63 12.66
N GLY A 33 -25.66 16.48 12.72
CA GLY A 33 -26.96 16.34 13.35
C GLY A 33 -28.15 16.94 12.56
N ARG A 34 -27.92 17.59 11.41
CA ARG A 34 -29.00 18.04 10.53
C ARG A 34 -29.69 16.86 9.88
N ARG A 35 -31.02 16.80 10.03
CA ARG A 35 -31.83 15.79 9.35
C ARG A 35 -31.92 16.11 7.87
N GLN A 36 -31.59 15.16 7.05
CA GLN A 36 -31.62 15.25 5.58
C GLN A 36 -32.99 14.82 5.03
N PRO A 37 -33.30 15.08 3.74
CA PRO A 37 -34.60 14.73 3.15
C PRO A 37 -34.93 13.24 3.22
N ASP A 38 -33.94 12.36 3.29
CA ASP A 38 -34.10 10.91 3.45
C ASP A 38 -34.24 10.46 4.91
N GLY A 39 -34.33 11.43 5.86
CA GLY A 39 -34.44 11.19 7.29
C GLY A 39 -33.15 10.84 8.00
N GLN A 40 -32.05 10.68 7.29
CA GLN A 40 -30.74 10.43 7.86
C GLN A 40 -30.07 11.73 8.36
N VAL A 41 -28.95 11.59 9.06
CA VAL A 41 -28.14 12.72 9.53
C VAL A 41 -26.71 12.55 9.07
N LEU A 42 -26.00 13.66 8.91
CA LEU A 42 -24.57 13.62 8.61
C LEU A 42 -23.80 13.14 9.84
N SER A 43 -23.12 12.00 9.71
CA SER A 43 -22.35 11.34 10.77
C SER A 43 -20.85 11.43 10.58
N ASP A 44 -20.39 11.67 9.35
CA ASP A 44 -18.97 11.78 9.00
C ASP A 44 -18.80 12.63 7.74
N SER A 45 -17.56 13.06 7.46
CA SER A 45 -17.23 13.94 6.32
C SER A 45 -17.16 13.23 4.97
N PHE A 46 -17.28 11.92 4.94
CA PHE A 46 -17.02 11.11 3.74
C PHE A 46 -18.27 10.40 3.20
N SER A 47 -19.34 10.32 3.98
CA SER A 47 -20.54 9.56 3.64
C SER A 47 -21.72 10.48 3.25
N LEU A 48 -21.57 11.19 2.14
CA LEU A 48 -22.68 11.99 1.59
C LEU A 48 -23.56 11.13 0.69
N ARG A 49 -24.84 11.51 0.61
CA ARG A 49 -25.81 10.85 -0.28
C ARG A 49 -26.39 11.84 -1.29
N PRO A 50 -26.68 11.40 -2.50
CA PRO A 50 -27.37 12.22 -3.48
C PRO A 50 -28.68 12.79 -2.92
N GLY A 51 -28.91 14.09 -3.14
CA GLY A 51 -30.11 14.78 -2.65
C GLY A 51 -29.99 15.38 -1.24
N TRP A 52 -28.86 15.17 -0.55
CA TRP A 52 -28.61 15.84 0.73
C TRP A 52 -28.38 17.34 0.53
N ILE A 53 -28.78 18.13 1.53
CA ILE A 53 -28.63 19.59 1.56
C ILE A 53 -27.50 19.92 2.51
N ILE A 54 -26.40 20.45 1.98
CA ILE A 54 -25.24 20.85 2.76
C ILE A 54 -25.24 22.35 2.95
N VAL A 55 -25.22 22.81 4.19
CA VAL A 55 -25.07 24.22 4.56
C VAL A 55 -23.60 24.60 4.38
N LEU A 56 -23.36 25.66 3.66
CA LEU A 56 -22.02 26.15 3.35
C LEU A 56 -21.75 27.44 4.15
N PRO A 57 -20.49 27.74 4.49
CA PRO A 57 -20.07 29.06 4.98
C PRO A 57 -20.44 30.19 4.00
N TRP A 58 -20.54 31.40 4.50
CA TRP A 58 -20.95 32.57 3.73
C TRP A 58 -20.03 32.93 2.55
N ASP A 59 -18.76 32.52 2.63
CA ASP A 59 -17.71 32.75 1.63
C ASP A 59 -17.59 31.62 0.58
N ALA A 60 -18.52 30.64 0.61
CA ALA A 60 -18.58 29.59 -0.41
C ALA A 60 -18.96 30.17 -1.76
N PHE A 61 -18.27 29.76 -2.81
CA PHE A 61 -18.55 30.21 -4.20
C PHE A 61 -18.45 29.03 -5.16
N GLY A 62 -19.23 29.05 -6.22
CA GLY A 62 -19.20 28.03 -7.26
C GLY A 62 -20.58 27.65 -7.80
N ASN A 63 -20.58 26.75 -8.79
CA ASN A 63 -21.80 26.24 -9.38
C ASN A 63 -22.56 25.38 -8.36
N GLY A 64 -23.85 25.61 -8.21
CA GLY A 64 -24.72 24.88 -7.29
C GLY A 64 -24.90 25.56 -5.92
N VAL A 65 -24.11 26.58 -5.58
CA VAL A 65 -24.32 27.37 -4.38
C VAL A 65 -25.57 28.22 -4.54
N ARG A 66 -26.52 28.14 -3.61
CA ARG A 66 -27.75 28.96 -3.58
C ARG A 66 -27.80 29.68 -2.24
N PHE A 67 -28.04 31.00 -2.30
CA PHE A 67 -28.35 31.81 -1.13
C PHE A 67 -29.87 31.79 -0.94
N GLY A 68 -30.35 31.50 0.27
CA GLY A 68 -31.76 31.46 0.60
C GLY A 68 -32.00 31.02 2.03
N GLU A 69 -33.22 31.25 2.52
CA GLU A 69 -33.67 30.65 3.77
C GLU A 69 -33.75 29.11 3.58
N LEU A 70 -33.14 28.37 4.47
CA LEU A 70 -33.43 26.96 4.58
C LEU A 70 -34.82 26.86 5.17
N ASP A 71 -35.76 26.18 4.48
CA ASP A 71 -36.97 25.74 5.13
C ASP A 71 -36.57 25.08 6.47
N ALA A 72 -36.95 25.72 7.55
CA ALA A 72 -36.76 25.19 8.87
C ALA A 72 -37.64 23.93 8.98
N GLY A 73 -37.19 22.86 8.35
CA GLY A 73 -37.72 21.54 8.65
C GLY A 73 -37.58 21.40 10.14
N THR A 74 -38.71 21.29 10.81
CA THR A 74 -38.97 21.26 12.25
C THR A 74 -37.68 20.95 13.05
N PRO A 75 -37.25 21.80 14.03
CA PRO A 75 -36.17 21.43 14.92
C PRO A 75 -36.58 20.10 15.54
N GLY A 76 -35.93 19.04 15.09
CA GLY A 76 -36.11 17.75 15.74
C GLY A 76 -35.78 17.98 17.19
N GLY A 77 -36.76 17.70 18.06
CA GLY A 77 -36.65 17.86 19.49
C GLY A 77 -35.32 17.36 20.00
N ASP A 78 -34.92 17.81 21.19
CA ASP A 78 -33.73 17.45 21.98
C ASP A 78 -33.25 16.00 21.78
N GLY A 79 -32.88 15.66 20.58
CA GLY A 79 -32.06 14.53 20.26
C GLY A 79 -30.64 14.97 20.59
N THR A 80 -30.16 14.74 21.79
CA THR A 80 -28.79 14.32 22.01
C THR A 80 -28.40 13.58 20.72
N PRO A 81 -27.33 13.92 19.99
CA PRO A 81 -26.92 13.15 18.81
C PRO A 81 -26.99 11.71 19.28
N GLY A 82 -28.05 10.98 18.86
CA GLY A 82 -28.15 9.58 19.20
C GLY A 82 -26.82 9.06 18.74
N ALA A 83 -26.01 8.61 19.67
CA ALA A 83 -24.74 8.01 19.43
C ALA A 83 -24.97 6.90 18.39
N ALA A 84 -24.97 7.28 17.11
CA ALA A 84 -24.45 6.43 16.07
C ALA A 84 -23.08 6.14 16.62
N THR A 85 -22.92 4.94 17.19
CA THR A 85 -21.73 4.53 17.92
C THR A 85 -20.54 5.04 17.12
N SER A 86 -19.78 5.98 17.68
CA SER A 86 -18.68 6.68 16.99
C SER A 86 -17.67 5.70 16.37
N GLY A 87 -17.78 4.43 16.76
CA GLY A 87 -16.99 3.32 16.30
C GLY A 87 -17.19 2.82 14.88
N ASP A 88 -18.25 3.23 14.22
CA ASP A 88 -18.64 2.64 12.92
C ASP A 88 -18.41 3.58 11.72
N TRP A 89 -17.93 4.82 11.96
CA TRP A 89 -17.73 5.80 10.91
C TRP A 89 -16.66 5.37 9.93
N ALA A 90 -15.56 4.78 10.42
CA ALA A 90 -14.40 4.43 9.61
C ALA A 90 -14.72 3.37 8.54
N GLN A 91 -15.44 2.30 8.93
CA GLN A 91 -15.85 1.25 8.00
C GLN A 91 -16.87 1.76 6.99
N ARG A 92 -17.81 2.62 7.41
CA ARG A 92 -18.76 3.26 6.49
C ARG A 92 -18.03 4.15 5.49
N ALA A 93 -17.07 4.96 5.96
CA ALA A 93 -16.24 5.80 5.10
C ALA A 93 -15.42 4.98 4.09
N MET A 94 -15.00 3.76 4.47
CA MET A 94 -14.26 2.85 3.59
C MET A 94 -15.15 2.06 2.62
N GLY A 95 -16.47 2.13 2.74
CA GLY A 95 -17.38 1.37 1.88
C GLY A 95 -17.18 -0.15 1.97
N ALA A 96 -16.77 -0.67 3.13
CA ALA A 96 -16.36 -2.05 3.35
C ALA A 96 -17.37 -3.08 2.83
N GLU A 97 -18.67 -2.88 3.09
CA GLU A 97 -19.72 -3.81 2.67
C GLU A 97 -19.77 -3.99 1.14
N ARG A 98 -19.55 -2.90 0.37
CA ARG A 98 -19.52 -2.98 -1.10
C ARG A 98 -18.34 -3.78 -1.62
N VAL A 99 -17.18 -3.62 -0.99
CA VAL A 99 -15.97 -4.37 -1.35
C VAL A 99 -16.14 -5.87 -1.11
N TRP A 100 -16.82 -6.25 -0.02
CA TRP A 100 -17.02 -7.67 0.36
C TRP A 100 -17.90 -8.46 -0.60
N GLU A 101 -18.64 -7.80 -1.48
CA GLU A 101 -19.33 -8.46 -2.61
C GLU A 101 -18.34 -9.01 -3.64
N ARG A 102 -17.10 -8.50 -3.68
CA ARG A 102 -16.05 -8.88 -4.63
C ARG A 102 -14.98 -9.76 -3.99
N THR A 103 -14.46 -9.34 -2.86
CA THR A 103 -13.40 -10.03 -2.12
C THR A 103 -13.38 -9.59 -0.67
N ARG A 104 -12.90 -10.48 0.20
CA ARG A 104 -12.63 -10.19 1.61
C ARG A 104 -11.14 -10.23 1.95
N GLY A 105 -10.26 -10.36 0.92
CA GLY A 105 -8.81 -10.43 1.09
C GLY A 105 -8.27 -11.86 1.21
N GLU A 106 -9.01 -12.87 0.74
CA GLU A 106 -8.66 -14.29 0.86
C GLU A 106 -7.30 -14.59 0.22
N GLY A 107 -6.51 -15.41 0.91
CA GLY A 107 -5.18 -15.85 0.45
C GLY A 107 -4.07 -14.80 0.61
N VAL A 108 -4.36 -13.63 1.19
CA VAL A 108 -3.37 -12.58 1.39
C VAL A 108 -2.87 -12.58 2.83
N MET A 109 -1.55 -12.55 3.00
CA MET A 109 -0.89 -12.41 4.29
C MET A 109 -0.37 -10.98 4.47
N VAL A 110 -0.77 -10.35 5.57
CA VAL A 110 -0.36 -9.01 5.98
C VAL A 110 0.53 -9.11 7.21
N ALA A 111 1.80 -8.78 7.11
CA ALA A 111 2.67 -8.70 8.28
C ALA A 111 2.46 -7.37 9.01
N ILE A 112 2.27 -7.42 10.32
CA ILE A 112 2.14 -6.25 11.20
C ILE A 112 3.43 -6.14 12.02
N VAL A 113 4.25 -5.15 11.69
CA VAL A 113 5.51 -4.84 12.40
C VAL A 113 5.21 -3.79 13.46
N ASP A 114 4.90 -4.25 14.68
CA ASP A 114 4.45 -3.39 15.79
C ASP A 114 4.74 -4.06 17.16
N SER A 115 3.86 -3.95 18.11
CA SER A 115 3.98 -4.49 19.49
C SER A 115 3.57 -5.97 19.64
N GLY A 116 3.31 -6.66 18.53
CA GLY A 116 2.72 -8.00 18.51
C GLY A 116 1.22 -7.97 18.25
N VAL A 117 0.56 -9.12 18.30
CA VAL A 117 -0.89 -9.26 18.18
C VAL A 117 -1.39 -10.24 19.24
N ASP A 118 -2.39 -9.88 20.01
CA ASP A 118 -3.04 -10.81 20.92
C ASP A 118 -3.90 -11.83 20.13
N ALA A 119 -3.30 -12.95 19.81
CA ALA A 119 -3.95 -14.04 19.08
C ALA A 119 -5.06 -14.73 19.89
N ALA A 120 -5.14 -14.51 21.22
CA ALA A 120 -6.21 -15.02 22.06
C ALA A 120 -7.49 -14.15 22.00
N ALA A 121 -7.41 -12.95 21.41
CA ALA A 121 -8.58 -12.12 21.19
C ALA A 121 -9.56 -12.86 20.26
N GLN A 122 -10.79 -13.07 20.73
CA GLN A 122 -11.81 -13.87 20.03
C GLN A 122 -12.05 -13.40 18.58
N GLN A 123 -12.01 -12.08 18.35
CA GLN A 123 -12.22 -11.47 17.04
C GLN A 123 -11.07 -11.72 16.05
N LEU A 124 -9.91 -12.23 16.51
CA LEU A 124 -8.70 -12.45 15.70
C LEU A 124 -8.30 -13.93 15.59
N SER A 125 -8.90 -14.81 16.41
CA SER A 125 -8.42 -16.18 16.67
C SER A 125 -8.19 -17.06 15.40
N GLU A 126 -8.94 -16.82 14.33
CA GLU A 126 -8.84 -17.59 13.08
C GLU A 126 -7.99 -16.90 12.00
N HIS A 127 -7.53 -15.68 12.27
CA HIS A 127 -6.89 -14.82 11.28
C HIS A 127 -5.45 -14.44 11.63
N VAL A 128 -4.86 -15.05 12.68
CA VAL A 128 -3.47 -14.78 13.11
C VAL A 128 -2.58 -15.96 12.76
N ALA A 129 -1.66 -15.75 11.81
CA ALA A 129 -0.62 -16.72 11.46
C ALA A 129 0.51 -16.73 12.51
N VAL A 130 1.38 -17.73 12.38
CA VAL A 130 2.62 -17.78 13.15
C VAL A 130 3.52 -16.63 12.71
N GLY A 131 3.82 -15.72 13.61
CA GLY A 131 4.75 -14.62 13.41
C GLY A 131 6.06 -14.81 14.16
N ALA A 132 6.71 -13.71 14.49
CA ALA A 132 7.97 -13.71 15.23
C ALA A 132 8.01 -12.61 16.30
N ASP A 133 8.63 -12.92 17.42
CA ASP A 133 9.02 -11.97 18.44
C ASP A 133 10.50 -11.63 18.26
N ILE A 134 10.78 -10.51 17.65
CA ILE A 134 12.16 -10.09 17.38
C ILE A 134 12.83 -9.59 18.67
N VAL A 135 12.07 -9.09 19.63
CA VAL A 135 12.59 -8.59 20.90
C VAL A 135 13.06 -9.74 21.79
N ALA A 136 12.23 -10.78 21.94
CA ALA A 136 12.57 -11.96 22.77
C ALA A 136 13.40 -13.01 22.01
N GLY A 137 13.34 -13.01 20.66
CA GLY A 137 14.11 -13.91 19.81
C GLY A 137 13.66 -15.37 19.77
N SER A 138 12.64 -15.75 20.51
CA SER A 138 12.22 -17.15 20.67
C SER A 138 10.69 -17.38 20.70
N GLU A 139 9.89 -16.33 20.64
CA GLU A 139 8.43 -16.36 20.69
C GLU A 139 7.81 -16.03 19.34
N ARG A 140 6.47 -16.16 19.25
CA ARG A 140 5.72 -16.09 17.97
C ARG A 140 5.16 -14.71 17.65
N GLY A 141 5.37 -13.70 18.52
CA GLY A 141 4.77 -12.38 18.41
C GLY A 141 3.26 -12.35 18.65
N ASP A 142 2.68 -13.47 19.12
CA ASP A 142 1.26 -13.70 19.36
C ASP A 142 0.74 -13.14 20.70
N ARG A 143 1.53 -12.27 21.34
CA ARG A 143 1.19 -11.47 22.51
C ARG A 143 1.47 -10.00 22.22
N ASP A 144 0.57 -9.15 22.71
CA ASP A 144 0.69 -7.71 22.52
C ASP A 144 0.62 -6.98 23.87
N PRO A 145 1.76 -6.67 24.48
CA PRO A 145 1.80 -5.97 25.77
C PRO A 145 1.38 -4.50 25.69
N VAL A 146 1.27 -3.91 24.50
CA VAL A 146 0.95 -2.50 24.28
C VAL A 146 -0.49 -2.32 23.76
N GLY A 147 -0.96 -3.27 22.95
CA GLY A 147 -2.29 -3.23 22.34
C GLY A 147 -2.33 -2.58 20.94
N SER A 148 -1.23 -2.00 20.47
CA SER A 148 -1.17 -1.27 19.21
C SER A 148 -1.28 -2.21 17.99
N GLY A 149 -0.51 -3.28 17.95
CA GLY A 149 -0.56 -4.23 16.84
C GLY A 149 -1.87 -5.02 16.81
N THR A 150 -2.44 -5.33 17.98
CA THR A 150 -3.77 -5.95 18.12
C THR A 150 -4.87 -5.04 17.55
N ALA A 151 -4.79 -3.74 17.83
CA ALA A 151 -5.71 -2.77 17.26
C ALA A 151 -5.58 -2.69 15.72
N MET A 152 -4.35 -2.70 15.19
CA MET A 152 -4.11 -2.77 13.74
C MET A 152 -4.70 -4.05 13.13
N ALA A 153 -4.47 -5.20 13.77
CA ALA A 153 -5.03 -6.49 13.34
C ALA A 153 -6.56 -6.45 13.28
N GLY A 154 -7.19 -5.86 14.29
CA GLY A 154 -8.65 -5.70 14.34
C GLY A 154 -9.21 -4.86 13.19
N VAL A 155 -8.51 -3.78 12.78
CA VAL A 155 -8.88 -2.97 11.62
C VAL A 155 -8.74 -3.76 10.33
N ILE A 156 -7.72 -4.63 10.21
CA ILE A 156 -7.47 -5.40 8.98
C ILE A 156 -8.39 -6.62 8.89
N VAL A 157 -8.40 -7.50 9.90
CA VAL A 157 -9.04 -8.82 9.83
C VAL A 157 -10.08 -9.09 10.91
N GLY A 158 -10.38 -8.12 11.80
CA GLY A 158 -11.27 -8.35 12.92
C GLY A 158 -12.58 -9.01 12.50
N GLY A 159 -12.96 -10.07 13.20
CA GLY A 159 -14.23 -10.76 13.01
C GLY A 159 -15.35 -10.12 13.84
N PRO A 160 -16.60 -10.58 13.66
CA PRO A 160 -17.74 -10.12 14.45
C PRO A 160 -17.55 -10.48 15.92
N SER A 161 -17.97 -9.59 16.82
CA SER A 161 -18.02 -9.83 18.25
C SER A 161 -19.45 -10.00 18.73
N ALA A 162 -19.64 -10.76 19.82
CA ALA A 162 -20.94 -10.91 20.47
C ALA A 162 -21.51 -9.56 20.95
N ASP A 163 -20.64 -8.62 21.24
CA ASP A 163 -20.98 -7.26 21.71
C ASP A 163 -21.16 -6.25 20.56
N GLY A 164 -21.27 -6.70 19.32
CA GLY A 164 -21.47 -5.83 18.15
C GLY A 164 -20.18 -5.13 17.67
N GLY A 165 -19.01 -5.74 17.82
CA GLY A 165 -17.74 -5.21 17.35
C GLY A 165 -17.67 -5.03 15.82
N VAL A 166 -16.79 -4.15 15.41
CA VAL A 166 -16.63 -3.78 14.00
C VAL A 166 -15.82 -4.85 13.25
N ILE A 167 -16.31 -5.26 12.08
CA ILE A 167 -15.61 -6.20 11.19
C ILE A 167 -14.44 -5.47 10.52
N GLY A 168 -13.28 -6.11 10.46
CA GLY A 168 -12.09 -5.60 9.77
C GLY A 168 -12.33 -5.40 8.28
N LEU A 169 -11.53 -4.55 7.64
CA LEU A 169 -11.70 -4.19 6.23
C LEU A 169 -11.47 -5.37 5.29
N ALA A 170 -10.52 -6.26 5.59
CA ALA A 170 -10.17 -7.45 4.81
C ALA A 170 -10.31 -8.73 5.67
N PRO A 171 -11.54 -9.09 6.08
CA PRO A 171 -11.77 -10.15 7.07
C PRO A 171 -11.47 -11.56 6.55
N GLY A 172 -11.14 -11.75 5.28
CA GLY A 172 -10.67 -13.01 4.70
C GLY A 172 -9.14 -13.10 4.60
N ALA A 173 -8.41 -12.03 4.93
CA ALA A 173 -6.96 -12.03 4.98
C ALA A 173 -6.44 -12.67 6.28
N VAL A 174 -5.12 -12.87 6.34
CA VAL A 174 -4.44 -13.37 7.54
C VAL A 174 -3.38 -12.36 7.96
N VAL A 175 -3.29 -12.05 9.25
CA VAL A 175 -2.22 -11.20 9.79
C VAL A 175 -1.11 -12.03 10.40
N MET A 176 0.14 -11.62 10.19
CA MET A 176 1.33 -12.22 10.74
C MET A 176 2.01 -11.22 11.70
N PRO A 177 2.01 -11.45 13.01
CA PRO A 177 2.59 -10.55 13.98
C PRO A 177 4.11 -10.57 13.94
N MET A 178 4.73 -9.39 13.86
CA MET A 178 6.15 -9.15 13.99
C MET A 178 6.40 -8.20 15.15
N ARG A 179 6.66 -8.74 16.33
CA ARG A 179 6.84 -7.93 17.55
C ARG A 179 8.26 -7.33 17.59
N VAL A 180 8.32 -5.99 17.58
CA VAL A 180 9.56 -5.21 17.62
C VAL A 180 9.69 -4.32 18.85
N VAL A 181 8.65 -4.25 19.70
CA VAL A 181 8.67 -3.55 20.98
C VAL A 181 7.92 -4.34 22.05
N ASP A 182 8.35 -4.21 23.31
CA ASP A 182 7.71 -4.77 24.50
C ASP A 182 6.94 -3.70 25.31
N LYS A 183 7.15 -2.44 25.00
CA LYS A 183 6.49 -1.27 25.59
C LYS A 183 6.41 -0.14 24.56
N ALA A 184 5.51 0.80 24.77
CA ALA A 184 5.38 1.96 23.91
C ALA A 184 6.70 2.77 23.87
N GLY A 185 7.20 3.02 22.67
CA GLY A 185 8.44 3.75 22.44
C GLY A 185 9.11 3.33 21.12
N PRO A 186 10.14 4.04 20.66
CA PRO A 186 10.80 3.74 19.39
C PRO A 186 11.42 2.34 19.44
N ALA A 187 11.21 1.55 18.37
CA ALA A 187 11.87 0.28 18.17
C ALA A 187 13.33 0.47 17.77
N ARG A 188 14.16 -0.55 18.02
CA ARG A 188 15.50 -0.56 17.44
C ARG A 188 15.39 -0.75 15.93
N SER A 189 16.11 0.05 15.17
CA SER A 189 16.07 0.00 13.69
C SER A 189 16.48 -1.36 13.13
N THR A 190 17.41 -2.06 13.80
CA THR A 190 17.81 -3.42 13.44
C THR A 190 16.69 -4.44 13.65
N ASP A 191 15.88 -4.29 14.69
CA ASP A 191 14.76 -5.19 14.97
C ASP A 191 13.65 -5.00 13.94
N VAL A 192 13.36 -3.74 13.58
CA VAL A 192 12.41 -3.42 12.52
C VAL A 192 12.89 -4.00 11.17
N ALA A 193 14.17 -3.81 10.83
CA ALA A 193 14.75 -4.36 9.62
C ALA A 193 14.64 -5.89 9.58
N THR A 194 15.02 -6.57 10.66
CA THR A 194 14.89 -8.03 10.80
C THR A 194 13.44 -8.49 10.67
N ALA A 195 12.49 -7.77 11.28
CA ALA A 195 11.07 -8.07 11.18
C ALA A 195 10.56 -8.00 9.73
N ILE A 196 10.98 -6.98 8.97
CA ILE A 196 10.65 -6.84 7.54
C ILE A 196 11.23 -8.02 6.74
N GLU A 197 12.51 -8.37 6.93
CA GLU A 197 13.17 -9.46 6.21
C GLU A 197 12.51 -10.82 6.52
N VAL A 198 12.17 -11.07 7.78
CA VAL A 198 11.46 -12.29 8.20
C VAL A 198 10.06 -12.31 7.57
N ALA A 199 9.34 -11.19 7.56
CA ALA A 199 8.03 -11.10 6.94
C ALA A 199 8.05 -11.43 5.43
N VAL A 200 9.02 -10.88 4.69
CA VAL A 200 9.24 -11.18 3.27
C VAL A 200 9.54 -12.67 3.08
N SER A 201 10.46 -13.20 3.88
CA SER A 201 10.85 -14.62 3.78
C SER A 201 9.72 -15.59 4.11
N ALA A 202 8.78 -15.17 4.97
CA ALA A 202 7.60 -15.95 5.34
C ALA A 202 6.45 -15.80 4.33
N GLY A 203 6.61 -15.00 3.28
CA GLY A 203 5.64 -14.86 2.18
C GLY A 203 4.58 -13.79 2.41
N ALA A 204 4.80 -12.83 3.29
CA ALA A 204 3.92 -11.68 3.40
C ALA A 204 3.91 -10.88 2.09
N SER A 205 2.73 -10.59 1.56
CA SER A 205 2.57 -9.78 0.35
C SER A 205 2.24 -8.32 0.64
N VAL A 206 1.92 -8.02 1.91
CA VAL A 206 1.73 -6.67 2.45
C VAL A 206 2.45 -6.58 3.80
N ILE A 207 3.15 -5.49 4.05
CA ILE A 207 3.77 -5.17 5.35
C ILE A 207 3.20 -3.86 5.86
N ALA A 208 2.57 -3.88 7.02
CA ALA A 208 2.07 -2.71 7.75
C ALA A 208 3.07 -2.34 8.85
N LEU A 209 3.75 -1.21 8.69
CA LEU A 209 4.67 -0.68 9.68
C LEU A 209 3.92 0.20 10.66
N GLY A 210 3.89 -0.21 11.91
CA GLY A 210 3.27 0.56 12.99
C GLY A 210 4.06 1.81 13.39
N SER A 211 3.62 2.47 14.45
CA SER A 211 4.13 3.79 14.85
C SER A 211 5.55 3.78 15.42
N TYR A 212 6.15 2.60 15.64
CA TYR A 212 7.46 2.46 16.29
C TYR A 212 8.62 2.38 15.31
N ALA A 213 8.34 2.25 14.00
CA ALA A 213 9.35 2.20 12.95
C ALA A 213 9.78 3.60 12.50
N ASP A 214 11.06 3.89 12.50
CA ASP A 214 11.63 5.10 11.89
C ASP A 214 12.17 4.77 10.48
N LEU A 215 11.48 5.30 9.47
CA LEU A 215 11.80 5.06 8.05
C LEU A 215 13.08 5.76 7.58
N ASP A 216 13.58 6.75 8.34
CA ASP A 216 14.81 7.48 8.01
C ASP A 216 16.06 6.72 8.49
N GLU A 217 15.88 5.72 9.36
CA GLU A 217 16.96 4.85 9.79
C GLU A 217 17.41 3.93 8.66
N ARG A 218 18.71 3.95 8.37
CA ARG A 218 19.26 3.23 7.22
C ARG A 218 18.93 1.73 7.20
N PRO A 219 19.02 0.97 8.31
CA PRO A 219 18.65 -0.45 8.30
C PRO A 219 17.18 -0.67 7.86
N VAL A 220 16.28 0.19 8.32
CA VAL A 220 14.86 0.12 7.97
C VAL A 220 14.64 0.47 6.49
N ALA A 221 15.27 1.53 6.00
CA ALA A 221 15.17 1.94 4.60
C ALA A 221 15.71 0.86 3.64
N ASP A 222 16.84 0.24 3.98
CA ASP A 222 17.43 -0.85 3.18
C ASP A 222 16.52 -2.10 3.18
N ALA A 223 15.93 -2.46 4.32
CA ALA A 223 14.97 -3.58 4.43
C ALA A 223 13.67 -3.31 3.65
N ILE A 224 13.15 -2.08 3.69
CA ILE A 224 11.99 -1.65 2.87
C ILE A 224 12.34 -1.79 1.39
N ALA A 225 13.50 -1.29 0.95
CA ALA A 225 13.91 -1.40 -0.45
C ALA A 225 14.01 -2.87 -0.90
N SER A 226 14.50 -3.75 -0.04
CA SER A 226 14.52 -5.20 -0.28
C SER A 226 13.11 -5.77 -0.40
N ALA A 227 12.18 -5.43 0.51
CA ALA A 227 10.79 -5.88 0.45
C ALA A 227 10.09 -5.47 -0.84
N LEU A 228 10.29 -4.22 -1.27
CA LEU A 228 9.76 -3.70 -2.55
C LEU A 228 10.32 -4.47 -3.75
N ALA A 229 11.61 -4.82 -3.73
CA ALA A 229 12.23 -5.63 -4.78
C ALA A 229 11.67 -7.07 -4.83
N HIS A 230 11.09 -7.57 -3.73
CA HIS A 230 10.40 -8.86 -3.64
C HIS A 230 8.88 -8.74 -3.85
N ASP A 231 8.43 -7.69 -4.49
CA ASP A 231 7.02 -7.49 -4.84
C ASP A 231 6.08 -7.33 -3.64
N VAL A 232 6.57 -6.90 -2.49
CA VAL A 232 5.76 -6.64 -1.30
C VAL A 232 5.27 -5.21 -1.27
N VAL A 233 4.00 -4.98 -0.93
CA VAL A 233 3.47 -3.65 -0.64
C VAL A 233 3.86 -3.27 0.78
N VAL A 234 4.54 -2.15 0.97
CA VAL A 234 4.89 -1.64 2.30
C VAL A 234 4.04 -0.42 2.61
N VAL A 235 3.37 -0.43 3.75
CA VAL A 235 2.51 0.67 4.22
C VAL A 235 3.07 1.20 5.52
N ALA A 236 3.33 2.49 5.59
CA ALA A 236 3.91 3.15 6.75
C ALA A 236 3.23 4.48 7.07
N GLY A 237 3.21 4.87 8.33
CA GLY A 237 2.67 6.17 8.73
C GLY A 237 3.56 7.32 8.25
N ALA A 238 2.94 8.39 7.78
CA ALA A 238 3.64 9.64 7.51
C ALA A 238 4.17 10.24 8.83
N LYS A 239 5.39 10.76 8.79
CA LYS A 239 6.03 11.36 9.97
C LYS A 239 5.29 12.63 10.39
N PRO A 240 4.88 12.77 11.66
CA PRO A 240 4.43 14.05 12.18
C PRO A 240 5.59 15.06 12.20
N GLY A 241 5.30 16.32 11.91
CA GLY A 241 6.26 17.41 12.06
C GLY A 241 6.22 18.42 10.93
N ALA A 242 6.71 19.63 11.21
CA ALA A 242 6.71 20.78 10.30
C ALA A 242 7.96 20.84 9.38
N ALA A 243 8.85 19.86 9.43
CA ALA A 243 10.03 19.86 8.55
C ALA A 243 9.59 19.57 7.12
N ALA A 244 9.81 20.50 6.21
CA ALA A 244 9.64 20.26 4.79
C ALA A 244 10.47 19.03 4.41
N ALA A 245 9.82 18.01 3.83
CA ALA A 245 10.53 16.93 3.21
C ALA A 245 11.56 17.51 2.25
N ASN A 246 12.81 17.09 2.36
CA ASN A 246 13.85 17.54 1.43
C ASN A 246 13.41 17.09 0.02
N PRO A 247 13.14 18.01 -0.93
CA PRO A 247 12.66 17.64 -2.27
C PRO A 247 13.66 16.73 -3.01
N ALA A 248 14.92 16.65 -2.58
CA ALA A 248 15.88 15.67 -3.08
C ALA A 248 15.61 14.23 -2.61
N ASN A 249 14.80 14.06 -1.56
CA ASN A 249 14.29 12.77 -1.09
C ASN A 249 12.84 12.51 -1.55
N SER A 250 12.28 13.35 -2.42
CA SER A 250 11.04 13.02 -3.13
C SER A 250 11.34 11.77 -3.96
N ARG A 251 11.08 10.61 -3.35
CA ARG A 251 11.06 9.32 -4.02
C ARG A 251 10.21 9.52 -5.27
N ASP A 252 10.64 8.95 -6.36
CA ASP A 252 9.83 8.89 -7.57
C ASP A 252 8.52 8.18 -7.18
N ALA A 253 7.56 8.97 -6.70
CA ALA A 253 6.39 8.52 -5.92
C ALA A 253 5.43 7.66 -6.75
N THR A 254 5.71 7.50 -8.03
CA THR A 254 4.85 6.77 -8.97
C THR A 254 5.23 5.30 -9.16
N SER A 255 6.42 4.88 -8.72
CA SER A 255 6.97 3.55 -9.07
C SER A 255 7.28 2.63 -7.89
N SER A 256 7.13 3.07 -6.63
CA SER A 256 7.46 2.21 -5.49
C SER A 256 6.19 1.62 -4.85
N GLY A 257 6.26 0.36 -4.45
CA GLY A 257 5.22 -0.30 -3.65
C GLY A 257 5.13 0.20 -2.19
N LEU A 258 5.78 1.32 -1.85
CA LEU A 258 5.67 2.00 -0.56
C LEU A 258 4.55 3.04 -0.59
N LEU A 259 3.68 2.99 0.43
CA LEU A 259 2.63 3.97 0.69
C LEU A 259 2.85 4.63 2.04
N THR A 260 2.97 5.96 2.04
CA THR A 260 3.00 6.78 3.26
C THR A 260 1.61 7.31 3.56
N VAL A 261 1.14 7.09 4.79
CA VAL A 261 -0.28 7.26 5.14
C VAL A 261 -0.45 8.33 6.20
N GLY A 262 -1.38 9.25 5.97
CA GLY A 262 -1.88 10.18 6.97
C GLY A 262 -3.20 9.70 7.57
N GLY A 263 -3.37 9.89 8.89
CA GLY A 263 -4.63 9.60 9.57
C GLY A 263 -5.58 10.78 9.54
N VAL A 264 -6.87 10.51 9.38
CA VAL A 264 -7.93 11.52 9.41
C VAL A 264 -9.10 11.06 10.26
N GLY A 265 -9.84 11.99 10.85
CA GLY A 265 -11.01 11.73 11.67
C GLY A 265 -12.33 11.98 10.96
N PRO A 266 -13.47 11.69 11.65
CA PRO A 266 -14.80 11.79 11.06
C PRO A 266 -15.17 13.21 10.60
N ALA A 267 -14.61 14.24 11.20
CA ALA A 267 -14.80 15.63 10.78
C ALA A 267 -13.76 16.11 9.73
N GLY A 268 -12.94 15.21 9.19
CA GLY A 268 -11.86 15.57 8.25
C GLY A 268 -10.60 16.11 8.92
N GLN A 269 -10.55 16.16 10.25
CA GLN A 269 -9.37 16.60 11.00
C GLN A 269 -8.23 15.56 10.87
N LEU A 270 -7.00 16.05 10.70
CA LEU A 270 -5.83 15.18 10.65
C LEU A 270 -5.49 14.60 12.02
N ALA A 271 -5.05 13.35 12.07
CA ALA A 271 -4.58 12.68 13.28
C ALA A 271 -3.28 13.31 13.85
N ALA A 272 -2.49 13.95 12.99
CA ALA A 272 -1.28 14.66 13.34
C ALA A 272 -0.99 15.75 12.30
N PRO A 273 -0.20 16.78 12.64
CA PRO A 273 0.34 17.69 11.62
C PRO A 273 1.40 16.95 10.80
N TYR A 274 1.14 16.71 9.54
CA TYR A 274 2.08 16.08 8.61
C TYR A 274 2.89 17.14 7.85
N ALA A 275 4.15 16.81 7.53
CA ALA A 275 4.95 17.66 6.66
C ALA A 275 4.39 17.66 5.23
N ASN A 276 4.56 18.79 4.51
CA ASN A 276 4.14 18.87 3.11
C ASN A 276 4.79 17.76 2.27
N ALA A 277 3.99 17.15 1.43
CA ALA A 277 4.38 16.03 0.56
C ALA A 277 4.91 14.78 1.30
N ALA A 278 4.61 14.64 2.61
CA ALA A 278 4.96 13.45 3.38
C ALA A 278 3.88 12.34 3.28
N VAL A 279 2.69 12.68 2.82
CA VAL A 279 1.53 11.79 2.74
C VAL A 279 1.26 11.41 1.28
N ASP A 280 1.19 10.11 1.00
CA ASP A 280 0.68 9.62 -0.29
C ASP A 280 -0.86 9.57 -0.28
N VAL A 281 -1.45 9.00 0.76
CA VAL A 281 -2.90 8.84 0.90
C VAL A 281 -3.35 9.06 2.34
N LEU A 282 -4.63 9.39 2.51
CA LEU A 282 -5.30 9.48 3.81
C LEU A 282 -6.16 8.24 4.06
N ALA A 283 -6.30 7.89 5.34
CA ALA A 283 -7.22 6.85 5.80
C ALA A 283 -7.73 7.18 7.22
N PRO A 284 -8.81 6.52 7.71
CA PRO A 284 -9.29 6.72 9.06
C PRO A 284 -8.21 6.47 10.11
N GLY A 285 -7.98 7.45 10.98
CA GLY A 285 -6.94 7.40 12.01
C GLY A 285 -7.32 8.05 13.34
N VAL A 286 -8.55 8.59 13.44
CA VAL A 286 -9.04 9.23 14.65
C VAL A 286 -10.41 8.65 15.00
N GLU A 287 -10.63 8.33 16.28
CA GLU A 287 -11.88 7.72 16.76
C GLU A 287 -12.23 6.43 15.99
N VAL A 288 -11.23 5.60 15.74
CA VAL A 288 -11.40 4.31 15.05
C VAL A 288 -11.71 3.23 16.09
N THR A 289 -12.79 2.50 15.89
CA THR A 289 -13.09 1.32 16.71
C THR A 289 -12.38 0.09 16.15
N SER A 290 -11.75 -0.66 17.04
CA SER A 290 -11.06 -1.91 16.73
C SER A 290 -11.09 -2.86 17.93
N VAL A 291 -10.41 -3.98 17.83
CA VAL A 291 -10.17 -4.89 18.97
C VAL A 291 -9.45 -4.11 20.08
N GLY A 292 -10.02 -4.17 21.29
CA GLY A 292 -9.54 -3.38 22.43
C GLY A 292 -10.22 -2.04 22.63
N GLY A 293 -11.14 -1.61 21.73
CA GLY A 293 -11.92 -0.39 21.87
C GLY A 293 -11.62 0.67 20.82
N ALA A 294 -12.09 1.89 21.08
CA ALA A 294 -11.83 3.03 20.19
C ALA A 294 -10.46 3.65 20.48
N GLY A 295 -9.76 4.06 19.40
CA GLY A 295 -8.45 4.68 19.49
C GLY A 295 -8.19 5.69 18.39
N SER A 296 -7.08 6.41 18.53
CA SER A 296 -6.63 7.39 17.55
C SER A 296 -5.11 7.28 17.34
N GLY A 297 -4.68 7.45 16.11
CA GLY A 297 -3.28 7.42 15.73
C GLY A 297 -3.09 6.99 14.27
N THR A 298 -1.94 7.35 13.70
CA THR A 298 -1.62 7.04 12.31
C THR A 298 -1.56 5.53 12.03
N GLN A 299 -1.28 4.68 13.05
CA GLN A 299 -1.28 3.23 12.92
C GLN A 299 -2.64 2.64 12.48
N TYR A 300 -3.74 3.26 12.87
CA TYR A 300 -5.06 2.86 12.38
C TYR A 300 -5.22 3.12 10.89
N ALA A 301 -4.74 4.28 10.43
CA ALA A 301 -4.75 4.61 9.01
C ALA A 301 -3.84 3.66 8.20
N VAL A 302 -2.66 3.31 8.72
CA VAL A 302 -1.79 2.28 8.14
C VAL A 302 -2.52 0.96 7.99
N ALA A 303 -3.27 0.54 9.01
CA ALA A 303 -4.04 -0.70 9.00
C ALA A 303 -5.14 -0.68 7.92
N PHE A 304 -5.88 0.42 7.75
CA PHE A 304 -6.88 0.55 6.68
C PHE A 304 -6.25 0.47 5.28
N VAL A 305 -5.10 1.13 5.07
CA VAL A 305 -4.40 1.06 3.77
C VAL A 305 -3.83 -0.34 3.52
N ALA A 306 -3.28 -1.01 4.54
CA ALA A 306 -2.81 -2.38 4.44
C ALA A 306 -3.98 -3.36 4.14
N GLY A 307 -5.13 -3.18 4.78
CA GLY A 307 -6.35 -3.93 4.47
C GLY A 307 -6.82 -3.68 3.02
N THR A 308 -6.77 -2.42 2.56
CA THR A 308 -7.08 -2.10 1.16
C THR A 308 -6.10 -2.79 0.19
N ALA A 309 -4.80 -2.77 0.49
CA ALA A 309 -3.80 -3.48 -0.30
C ALA A 309 -4.06 -4.99 -0.34
N ALA A 310 -4.50 -5.58 0.79
CA ALA A 310 -4.89 -6.99 0.85
C ALA A 310 -6.10 -7.28 -0.04
N LEU A 311 -7.14 -6.44 -0.02
CA LEU A 311 -8.30 -6.58 -0.90
C LEU A 311 -7.91 -6.48 -2.38
N VAL A 312 -7.07 -5.51 -2.75
CA VAL A 312 -6.58 -5.36 -4.12
C VAL A 312 -5.74 -6.56 -4.56
N ARG A 313 -4.84 -7.06 -3.70
CA ARG A 313 -4.04 -8.27 -3.97
C ARG A 313 -4.92 -9.50 -4.22
N ALA A 314 -5.97 -9.68 -3.41
CA ALA A 314 -6.89 -10.79 -3.56
C ALA A 314 -7.72 -10.69 -4.86
N ALA A 315 -8.22 -9.50 -5.18
CA ALA A 315 -8.99 -9.26 -6.39
C ALA A 315 -8.14 -9.28 -7.68
N HIS A 316 -6.88 -8.85 -7.58
CA HIS A 316 -5.96 -8.68 -8.71
C HIS A 316 -4.60 -9.35 -8.44
N PRO A 317 -4.52 -10.70 -8.36
CA PRO A 317 -3.31 -11.41 -7.91
C PRO A 317 -2.12 -11.32 -8.88
N ARG A 318 -2.31 -10.75 -10.07
CA ARG A 318 -1.24 -10.53 -11.05
C ARG A 318 -0.60 -9.14 -10.97
N LEU A 319 -1.17 -8.22 -10.20
CA LEU A 319 -0.59 -6.90 -10.03
C LEU A 319 0.66 -6.98 -9.13
N THR A 320 1.70 -6.28 -9.53
CA THR A 320 2.89 -6.09 -8.69
C THR A 320 2.59 -5.18 -7.50
N GLY A 321 3.43 -5.21 -6.46
CA GLY A 321 3.29 -4.33 -5.30
C GLY A 321 3.28 -2.85 -5.68
N ALA A 322 4.12 -2.47 -6.66
CA ALA A 322 4.14 -1.12 -7.20
C ALA A 322 2.82 -0.75 -7.92
N GLN A 323 2.24 -1.69 -8.68
CA GLN A 323 0.94 -1.49 -9.33
C GLN A 323 -0.20 -1.40 -8.31
N VAL A 324 -0.19 -2.23 -7.26
CA VAL A 324 -1.16 -2.15 -6.15
C VAL A 324 -1.10 -0.77 -5.49
N ALA A 325 0.10 -0.27 -5.15
CA ALA A 325 0.27 1.05 -4.56
C ALA A 325 -0.18 2.17 -5.50
N SER A 326 0.16 2.09 -6.79
CA SER A 326 -0.27 3.05 -7.82
C SER A 326 -1.79 3.05 -7.99
N ARG A 327 -2.41 1.87 -7.94
CA ARG A 327 -3.86 1.69 -8.03
C ARG A 327 -4.58 2.34 -6.85
N ILE A 328 -4.12 2.11 -5.61
CA ILE A 328 -4.67 2.74 -4.41
C ILE A 328 -4.61 4.28 -4.52
N LYS A 329 -3.47 4.82 -4.98
CA LYS A 329 -3.31 6.26 -5.22
C LYS A 329 -4.23 6.79 -6.31
N ALA A 330 -4.32 6.10 -7.44
CA ALA A 330 -5.10 6.52 -8.59
C ALA A 330 -6.62 6.50 -8.35
N THR A 331 -7.09 5.65 -7.44
CA THR A 331 -8.52 5.50 -7.10
C THR A 331 -8.93 6.23 -5.83
N ALA A 332 -7.97 6.83 -5.13
CA ALA A 332 -8.25 7.65 -3.95
C ALA A 332 -9.18 8.83 -4.29
N VAL A 333 -10.00 9.22 -3.32
CA VAL A 333 -10.87 10.38 -3.44
C VAL A 333 -10.03 11.62 -3.22
N ALA A 334 -9.60 12.21 -4.34
CA ALA A 334 -8.68 13.33 -4.36
C ALA A 334 -9.40 14.65 -4.07
N SER A 335 -8.73 15.54 -3.33
CA SER A 335 -9.12 16.95 -3.24
C SER A 335 -8.85 17.73 -4.54
N HIS A 336 -7.96 17.22 -5.41
CA HIS A 336 -7.64 17.82 -6.72
C HIS A 336 -7.51 16.72 -7.78
N VAL A 337 -8.22 16.87 -8.89
CA VAL A 337 -8.18 15.89 -9.98
C VAL A 337 -6.79 15.86 -10.63
N GLY A 338 -6.15 14.71 -10.59
CA GLY A 338 -4.92 14.42 -11.34
C GLY A 338 -3.62 14.94 -10.74
N LYS A 339 -3.63 15.51 -9.52
CA LYS A 339 -2.40 15.92 -8.82
C LYS A 339 -2.53 15.67 -7.33
N PRO A 340 -1.46 15.18 -6.65
CA PRO A 340 -1.48 15.07 -5.20
C PRO A 340 -1.50 16.45 -4.54
N ASP A 341 -2.27 16.54 -3.46
CA ASP A 341 -2.26 17.70 -2.57
C ASP A 341 -1.02 17.70 -1.69
N ALA A 342 -0.54 18.88 -1.27
CA ALA A 342 0.67 18.97 -0.45
C ALA A 342 0.52 18.34 0.94
N VAL A 343 -0.69 18.28 1.50
CA VAL A 343 -0.99 17.77 2.85
C VAL A 343 -1.71 16.43 2.79
N ALA A 344 -2.68 16.30 1.89
CA ALA A 344 -3.54 15.13 1.76
C ALA A 344 -3.05 14.08 0.74
N GLY A 345 -1.96 14.36 0.02
CA GLY A 345 -1.48 13.47 -1.03
C GLY A 345 -2.54 13.27 -2.12
N TRP A 346 -2.79 12.03 -2.48
CA TRP A 346 -3.85 11.64 -3.45
C TRP A 346 -5.26 11.65 -2.84
N GLY A 347 -5.38 11.95 -1.55
CA GLY A 347 -6.66 12.02 -0.84
C GLY A 347 -6.99 10.75 -0.07
N MET A 348 -8.28 10.60 0.26
CA MET A 348 -8.80 9.47 1.05
C MET A 348 -8.83 8.20 0.22
N ILE A 349 -8.34 7.10 0.76
CA ILE A 349 -8.46 5.80 0.09
C ILE A 349 -9.93 5.42 -0.13
N ALA A 350 -10.20 4.75 -1.24
CA ALA A 350 -11.51 4.21 -1.59
C ALA A 350 -11.37 2.73 -1.97
N PRO A 351 -11.48 1.81 -1.00
CA PRO A 351 -11.25 0.38 -1.21
C PRO A 351 -12.13 -0.23 -2.30
N ASP A 352 -13.41 0.17 -2.39
CA ASP A 352 -14.34 -0.26 -3.42
C ASP A 352 -13.83 0.15 -4.82
N ARG A 353 -13.44 1.42 -5.00
CA ARG A 353 -12.86 1.89 -6.26
C ARG A 353 -11.52 1.20 -6.55
N ALA A 354 -10.68 0.99 -5.52
CA ALA A 354 -9.41 0.31 -5.69
C ALA A 354 -9.56 -1.14 -6.15
N VAL A 355 -10.63 -1.82 -5.77
CA VAL A 355 -10.94 -3.19 -6.23
C VAL A 355 -11.62 -3.19 -7.60
N GLU A 356 -12.54 -2.27 -7.89
CA GLU A 356 -13.43 -2.34 -9.05
C GLU A 356 -12.96 -1.56 -10.27
N ALA A 357 -12.14 -0.51 -10.09
CA ALA A 357 -11.74 0.35 -11.21
C ALA A 357 -11.02 -0.42 -12.32
N VAL A 358 -11.31 -0.07 -13.56
CA VAL A 358 -10.55 -0.51 -14.73
C VAL A 358 -9.55 0.58 -15.08
N LEU A 359 -8.26 0.33 -14.80
CA LEU A 359 -7.20 1.29 -15.07
C LEU A 359 -6.54 1.01 -16.43
N PRO A 360 -6.50 2.00 -17.35
CA PRO A 360 -5.94 1.81 -18.70
C PRO A 360 -4.48 1.35 -18.70
N ALA A 361 -3.68 1.80 -17.73
CA ALA A 361 -2.27 1.42 -17.60
C ALA A 361 -2.10 -0.09 -17.35
N GLU A 362 -2.96 -0.68 -16.49
CA GLU A 362 -2.94 -2.12 -16.18
C GLU A 362 -3.46 -2.96 -17.35
N ALA A 363 -4.46 -2.44 -18.08
CA ALA A 363 -5.00 -3.11 -19.25
C ALA A 363 -3.97 -3.21 -20.40
N ALA A 364 -3.16 -2.20 -20.60
CA ALA A 364 -2.10 -2.19 -21.62
C ALA A 364 -1.01 -3.23 -21.32
N GLU A 365 -0.59 -3.38 -20.07
CA GLU A 365 0.41 -4.39 -19.67
C GLU A 365 -0.12 -5.82 -19.73
N GLN A 366 -1.41 -6.02 -19.42
CA GLN A 366 -2.06 -7.34 -19.50
C GLN A 366 -2.35 -7.78 -20.93
N SER A 367 -2.49 -6.86 -21.88
CA SER A 367 -2.75 -7.15 -23.29
C SER A 367 -1.53 -7.74 -24.00
N GLY A 368 -0.34 -7.74 -23.35
CA GLY A 368 0.88 -8.32 -23.91
C GLY A 368 1.16 -7.73 -25.29
N ASP A 369 1.13 -6.42 -25.43
CA ASP A 369 1.59 -5.77 -26.65
C ASP A 369 3.05 -6.17 -26.86
N ILE A 370 3.23 -7.25 -27.63
CA ILE A 370 4.54 -7.61 -28.16
C ILE A 370 4.97 -6.37 -28.92
N PRO A 371 6.01 -5.64 -28.46
CA PRO A 371 6.42 -4.41 -29.11
C PRO A 371 6.61 -4.72 -30.59
N SER A 372 6.05 -3.88 -31.45
CA SER A 372 6.07 -4.07 -32.92
C SER A 372 7.47 -4.39 -33.45
N SER A 373 8.53 -3.98 -32.71
CA SER A 373 9.92 -4.37 -32.94
C SER A 373 10.16 -5.87 -32.74
N ALA A 374 9.55 -6.53 -31.75
CA ALA A 374 9.74 -7.98 -31.53
C ALA A 374 9.06 -8.81 -32.64
N ILE A 375 7.93 -8.33 -33.16
CA ILE A 375 7.26 -8.94 -34.33
C ILE A 375 8.14 -8.78 -35.57
N LEU A 376 8.79 -7.62 -35.76
CA LEU A 376 9.71 -7.37 -36.84
C LEU A 376 10.94 -8.30 -36.77
N PHE A 377 11.52 -8.53 -35.61
CA PHE A 377 12.62 -9.45 -35.41
C PHE A 377 12.22 -10.92 -35.62
N ALA A 378 11.01 -11.32 -35.18
CA ALA A 378 10.52 -12.68 -35.46
C ALA A 378 10.25 -12.94 -36.93
N VAL A 379 9.68 -11.96 -37.65
CA VAL A 379 9.46 -12.04 -39.11
C VAL A 379 10.78 -12.02 -39.88
N ALA A 380 11.72 -11.18 -39.47
CA ALA A 380 13.07 -11.12 -40.09
C ALA A 380 13.84 -12.43 -39.84
N GLY A 381 13.78 -12.99 -38.62
CA GLY A 381 14.37 -14.28 -38.27
C GLY A 381 13.78 -15.45 -39.10
N LEU A 382 12.46 -15.47 -39.28
CA LEU A 382 11.80 -16.48 -40.12
C LEU A 382 12.16 -16.35 -41.59
N ALA A 383 12.30 -15.13 -42.12
CA ALA A 383 12.72 -14.85 -43.47
C ALA A 383 14.20 -15.27 -43.71
N CYS A 384 15.10 -15.04 -42.75
CA CYS A 384 16.47 -15.52 -42.80
C CYS A 384 16.58 -17.04 -42.78
N LEU A 385 15.76 -17.73 -41.95
CA LEU A 385 15.69 -19.20 -41.90
C LEU A 385 15.18 -19.80 -43.20
N THR A 386 14.18 -19.20 -43.84
CA THR A 386 13.65 -19.66 -45.14
C THR A 386 14.63 -19.45 -46.26
N LEU A 387 15.35 -18.33 -46.27
CA LEU A 387 16.42 -18.07 -47.24
C LEU A 387 17.62 -19.03 -47.07
N ALA A 388 17.98 -19.37 -45.84
CA ALA A 388 19.03 -20.34 -45.55
C ALA A 388 18.66 -21.76 -46.04
N VAL A 389 17.40 -22.18 -45.80
CA VAL A 389 16.90 -23.49 -46.26
C VAL A 389 16.78 -23.55 -47.78
N VAL A 390 16.36 -22.48 -48.44
CA VAL A 390 16.31 -22.40 -49.94
C VAL A 390 17.70 -22.35 -50.52
N GLY A 391 18.67 -21.64 -49.91
CA GLY A 391 20.06 -21.63 -50.30
C GLY A 391 20.72 -23.00 -50.21
N TRP A 392 20.43 -23.75 -49.12
CA TRP A 392 20.95 -25.10 -48.92
C TRP A 392 20.39 -26.11 -49.93
N ARG A 393 19.15 -25.97 -50.38
CA ARG A 393 18.56 -26.82 -51.43
C ARG A 393 19.05 -26.51 -52.85
N ARG A 394 19.64 -25.35 -53.11
CA ARG A 394 20.16 -24.95 -54.45
C ARG A 394 21.67 -25.10 -54.58
N GLY A 395 22.40 -25.43 -53.53
CA GLY A 395 23.82 -25.68 -53.55
C GLY A 395 24.19 -26.94 -54.33
N LYS A 396 24.78 -26.78 -55.52
CA LYS A 396 25.38 -27.87 -56.28
C LYS A 396 26.55 -28.47 -55.51
N PRO A 397 26.79 -29.83 -55.58
CA PRO A 397 27.91 -30.44 -54.90
C PRO A 397 29.24 -29.95 -55.46
N TRP A 398 30.12 -29.49 -54.61
CA TRP A 398 31.52 -29.20 -54.95
C TRP A 398 32.21 -30.54 -55.22
N GLN A 399 32.68 -30.71 -56.48
CA GLN A 399 33.55 -31.81 -56.88
C GLN A 399 34.95 -31.59 -56.29
N ASN A 400 35.39 -32.57 -55.50
CA ASN A 400 36.77 -32.70 -55.03
C ASN A 400 37.72 -32.81 -56.20
N ARG A 401 38.67 -31.90 -56.36
CA ARG A 401 39.91 -32.10 -57.09
C ARG A 401 41.04 -32.44 -56.10
N PRO A 402 41.79 -33.55 -56.32
CA PRO A 402 42.93 -33.86 -55.47
C PRO A 402 44.10 -32.92 -55.79
N ALA A 403 44.67 -32.32 -54.76
CA ALA A 403 45.92 -31.56 -54.87
C ALA A 403 47.15 -32.51 -54.95
N ALA A 404 48.04 -32.24 -55.90
CA ALA A 404 49.27 -32.98 -56.12
C ALA A 404 50.22 -32.81 -54.92
N VAL A 405 50.84 -33.94 -54.60
CA VAL A 405 51.97 -34.09 -53.69
C VAL A 405 53.20 -33.53 -54.29
N ASP A 406 53.92 -32.60 -53.68
CA ASP A 406 55.31 -32.30 -53.95
C ASP A 406 56.14 -32.55 -52.71
N GLN A 407 57.01 -33.56 -52.82
CA GLN A 407 58.03 -33.96 -51.86
C GLN A 407 59.19 -33.02 -51.93
N LYS A 408 59.65 -32.47 -50.85
CA LYS A 408 61.05 -32.10 -50.63
C LYS A 408 61.51 -32.34 -49.20
N THR A 409 62.42 -33.23 -49.12
CA THR A 409 63.29 -33.69 -48.02
C THR A 409 64.08 -32.56 -47.34
N GLY A 410 64.40 -32.73 -46.10
CA GLY A 410 65.40 -31.97 -45.37
C GLY A 410 65.45 -32.23 -43.85
N ASP A 411 66.37 -33.10 -43.55
CA ASP A 411 67.01 -33.53 -42.30
C ASP A 411 67.22 -32.48 -41.21
N GLY A 412 67.22 -33.01 -39.99
CA GLY A 412 67.97 -32.48 -38.83
C GLY A 412 67.39 -32.71 -37.49
N PRO A 413 68.11 -33.23 -36.51
CA PRO A 413 67.60 -33.91 -35.37
C PRO A 413 67.50 -33.04 -34.06
N PRO A 414 67.16 -33.66 -32.90
CA PRO A 414 66.49 -32.99 -31.79
C PRO A 414 67.47 -32.53 -30.71
N GLU A 415 67.10 -31.59 -29.95
CA GLU A 415 67.80 -31.26 -28.70
C GLU A 415 66.85 -31.27 -27.49
N ARG A 416 67.25 -32.12 -26.55
CA ARG A 416 66.72 -32.21 -25.19
C ARG A 416 67.36 -31.15 -24.31
N LEU A 417 66.70 -30.86 -23.23
CA LEU A 417 67.24 -30.63 -21.86
C LEU A 417 66.27 -29.76 -21.12
N ASP A 418 65.87 -30.00 -20.03
CA ASP A 418 66.05 -30.64 -18.76
C ASP A 418 65.25 -29.86 -17.70
N ALA A 419 64.74 -30.64 -16.81
CA ALA A 419 64.05 -30.30 -15.57
C ALA A 419 64.88 -29.37 -14.67
N HIS A 420 64.16 -28.59 -13.85
CA HIS A 420 64.54 -28.42 -12.46
C HIS A 420 63.33 -28.15 -11.59
N ALA A 421 63.19 -29.06 -10.66
CA ALA A 421 62.37 -28.97 -9.47
C ALA A 421 63.00 -27.99 -8.46
N GLY A 422 62.19 -27.38 -7.65
CA GLY A 422 62.60 -26.58 -6.51
C GLY A 422 61.45 -26.37 -5.52
N ALA A 423 61.32 -27.28 -4.62
CA ALA A 423 60.56 -27.15 -3.38
C ALA A 423 61.39 -26.50 -2.27
N VAL A 424 60.81 -25.61 -1.48
CA VAL A 424 61.17 -25.28 -0.05
C VAL A 424 59.97 -24.49 0.47
N SER A 425 59.11 -24.99 1.40
CA SER A 425 59.23 -25.24 2.81
C SER A 425 59.56 -24.04 3.70
N GLY A 426 58.71 -23.89 4.70
CA GLY A 426 58.95 -23.21 5.98
C GLY A 426 58.33 -21.84 6.08
N ASP A 427 57.77 -21.32 7.14
CA ASP A 427 57.47 -21.79 8.47
C ASP A 427 56.45 -20.84 9.12
N LEU A 428 55.70 -21.34 10.06
CA LEU A 428 55.06 -20.69 11.19
C LEU A 428 55.83 -19.49 11.79
N VAL A 429 55.09 -18.53 12.37
CA VAL A 429 55.19 -17.99 13.74
C VAL A 429 54.05 -16.99 13.98
N ASP A 430 53.12 -17.29 14.77
CA ASP A 430 52.63 -16.84 16.10
C ASP A 430 52.81 -15.35 16.50
N THR A 431 51.79 -14.95 17.29
CA THR A 431 51.71 -13.94 18.38
C THR A 431 51.33 -12.48 17.97
N VAL A 432 50.22 -11.94 18.39
CA VAL A 432 49.63 -11.50 19.67
C VAL A 432 48.18 -11.14 19.44
#